data_9fecc228628793858b7826178b117cc2
#
_entry.id   9fecc228628793858b7826178b117cc2
#
_cell.length_a   1.000
_cell.length_b   1.000
_cell.length_c   1.000
_cell.angle_alpha   90.00
_cell.angle_beta   90.00
_cell.angle_gamma   90.00
#
_symmetry.space_group_name_H-M   'P 1'
#
loop_
_entity.id
_entity.type
_entity.pdbx_description
1 polymer ?
#
loop_
_entity_poly.entity_id
_entity_poly.type
_entity_poly.pdbx_seq_one_letter_code
_entity_poly.pdbx_strand_id
1 'polypeptide(L)'
;MSRLFLFIIAFYISSCTANESLVYKVQTELQTISFDVVQKKLLVEDEIPLHLEMLINQWFNDKVKINGFEGDMTFIITNFNQETTLINDGKRVDASLSFRVNLNKPTLSSKKIVEGTVSSYGTLEGDFSLSDFDTVIQNTQSDLIIRLSRDIKSNI
;
A
#
# COMPACT_ATOMS: atom_id res chain seq x y z
N MET A 1 -35.09 -28.91 18.69
CA MET A 1 -33.78 -28.27 18.99
C MET A 1 -32.85 -28.12 17.75
N SER A 2 -33.22 -28.60 16.56
CA SER A 2 -32.36 -28.58 15.35
C SER A 2 -32.40 -27.28 14.51
N ARG A 3 -33.45 -26.44 14.65
CA ARG A 3 -33.59 -25.23 13.81
C ARG A 3 -32.87 -24.01 14.40
N LEU A 4 -32.49 -23.99 15.65
CA LEU A 4 -31.74 -22.89 16.28
C LEU A 4 -30.25 -22.92 15.93
N PHE A 5 -29.70 -24.10 15.66
CA PHE A 5 -28.28 -24.26 15.30
C PHE A 5 -27.94 -23.76 13.90
N LEU A 6 -28.90 -23.80 12.97
CA LEU A 6 -28.70 -23.35 11.59
C LEU A 6 -28.63 -21.82 11.46
N PHE A 7 -29.28 -21.08 12.39
CA PHE A 7 -29.21 -19.61 12.39
C PHE A 7 -27.90 -19.06 12.93
N ILE A 8 -27.22 -19.77 13.84
CA ILE A 8 -25.93 -19.33 14.41
C ILE A 8 -24.80 -19.48 13.38
N ILE A 9 -24.84 -20.50 12.53
CA ILE A 9 -23.82 -20.72 11.49
C ILE A 9 -23.93 -19.67 10.37
N ALA A 10 -25.15 -19.20 10.04
CA ALA A 10 -25.33 -18.18 9.02
C ALA A 10 -24.79 -16.79 9.41
N PHE A 11 -24.69 -16.49 10.72
CA PHE A 11 -24.14 -15.20 11.19
C PHE A 11 -22.61 -15.12 11.18
N TYR A 12 -21.92 -16.27 11.23
CA TYR A 12 -20.45 -16.29 11.21
C TYR A 12 -19.84 -16.14 9.80
N ILE A 13 -20.61 -16.33 8.75
CA ILE A 13 -20.10 -16.26 7.36
C ILE A 13 -20.15 -14.82 6.80
N SER A 14 -20.93 -13.91 7.40
CA SER A 14 -21.10 -12.54 6.90
C SER A 14 -19.97 -11.56 7.26
N SER A 15 -19.05 -11.90 8.17
CA SER A 15 -18.01 -10.96 8.61
C SER A 15 -16.70 -11.02 7.80
N CYS A 16 -16.54 -12.01 6.91
CA CYS A 16 -15.30 -12.19 6.13
C CYS A 16 -15.27 -11.49 4.76
N THR A 17 -16.43 -11.03 4.24
CA THR A 17 -16.51 -10.58 2.84
C THR A 17 -16.03 -9.14 2.59
N ALA A 18 -15.99 -8.30 3.63
CA ALA A 18 -15.60 -6.89 3.46
C ALA A 18 -14.09 -6.70 3.24
N ASN A 19 -13.24 -7.50 3.89
CA ASN A 19 -11.79 -7.40 3.74
C ASN A 19 -11.28 -7.98 2.41
N GLU A 20 -11.89 -9.06 1.91
CA GLU A 20 -11.48 -9.65 0.62
C GLU A 20 -11.73 -8.73 -0.57
N SER A 21 -12.80 -7.93 -0.55
CA SER A 21 -13.12 -7.00 -1.64
C SER A 21 -12.10 -5.86 -1.75
N LEU A 22 -11.55 -5.40 -0.64
CA LEU A 22 -10.58 -4.30 -0.57
C LEU A 22 -9.21 -4.73 -1.07
N VAL A 23 -8.72 -5.86 -0.60
CA VAL A 23 -7.45 -6.47 -1.05
C VAL A 23 -7.52 -6.78 -2.55
N TYR A 24 -8.64 -7.31 -3.04
CA TYR A 24 -8.84 -7.59 -4.45
C TYR A 24 -8.83 -6.31 -5.30
N LYS A 25 -9.51 -5.24 -4.86
CA LYS A 25 -9.51 -3.95 -5.56
C LYS A 25 -8.10 -3.36 -5.66
N VAL A 26 -7.35 -3.36 -4.58
CA VAL A 26 -5.96 -2.88 -4.57
C VAL A 26 -5.11 -3.68 -5.57
N GLN A 27 -5.20 -5.00 -5.56
CA GLN A 27 -4.40 -5.85 -6.45
C GLN A 27 -4.71 -5.66 -7.94
N THR A 28 -5.95 -5.35 -8.30
CA THR A 28 -6.34 -5.11 -9.70
C THR A 28 -5.89 -3.75 -10.22
N GLU A 29 -5.78 -2.75 -9.34
CA GLU A 29 -5.31 -1.40 -9.70
C GLU A 29 -3.79 -1.26 -9.70
N LEU A 30 -3.06 -2.16 -9.01
CA LEU A 30 -1.60 -2.14 -8.94
C LEU A 30 -0.97 -2.53 -10.27
N GLN A 31 -0.16 -1.64 -10.80
CA GLN A 31 0.57 -1.87 -12.05
C GLN A 31 1.83 -2.70 -11.81
N THR A 32 2.14 -3.58 -12.77
CA THR A 32 3.43 -4.27 -12.79
C THR A 32 4.51 -3.32 -13.30
N ILE A 33 5.62 -3.26 -12.56
CA ILE A 33 6.80 -2.46 -12.89
C ILE A 33 7.96 -3.43 -13.07
N SER A 34 8.71 -3.28 -14.17
CA SER A 34 9.86 -4.14 -14.47
C SER A 34 11.14 -3.34 -14.46
N PHE A 35 12.14 -3.86 -13.76
CA PHE A 35 13.48 -3.30 -13.70
C PHE A 35 14.48 -4.23 -14.39
N ASP A 36 15.35 -3.64 -15.20
CA ASP A 36 16.44 -4.36 -15.87
C ASP A 36 17.64 -4.50 -14.92
N VAL A 37 17.47 -5.34 -13.88
CA VAL A 37 18.46 -5.71 -12.87
C VAL A 37 18.30 -7.18 -12.50
N VAL A 38 19.33 -7.78 -11.87
CA VAL A 38 19.32 -9.19 -11.46
C VAL A 38 18.87 -9.38 -10.02
N GLN A 39 18.93 -8.35 -9.19
CA GLN A 39 18.53 -8.40 -7.78
C GLN A 39 17.66 -7.23 -7.39
N LYS A 40 16.72 -7.46 -6.47
CA LYS A 40 15.89 -6.43 -5.85
C LYS A 40 15.87 -6.59 -4.33
N LYS A 41 15.87 -5.48 -3.62
CA LYS A 41 15.78 -5.42 -2.16
C LYS A 41 14.79 -4.34 -1.74
N LEU A 42 13.98 -4.63 -0.72
CA LEU A 42 13.12 -3.66 -0.04
C LEU A 42 13.73 -3.33 1.33
N LEU A 43 13.76 -2.04 1.65
CA LEU A 43 14.12 -1.51 2.97
C LEU A 43 13.03 -0.57 3.45
N VAL A 44 12.74 -0.62 4.74
CA VAL A 44 11.83 0.31 5.41
C VAL A 44 12.66 0.97 6.52
N GLU A 45 12.88 2.27 6.42
CA GLU A 45 13.71 3.06 7.35
C GLU A 45 12.90 3.70 8.46
N ASP A 46 11.57 3.83 8.29
CA ASP A 46 10.66 4.46 9.24
C ASP A 46 9.69 3.44 9.86
N GLU A 47 9.11 3.77 11.02
CA GLU A 47 8.03 2.97 11.59
C GLU A 47 6.75 3.20 10.80
N ILE A 48 6.20 2.12 10.24
CA ILE A 48 4.96 2.15 9.47
C ILE A 48 3.92 1.20 10.08
N PRO A 49 2.60 1.48 9.95
CA PRO A 49 1.56 0.58 10.42
C PRO A 49 1.65 -0.80 9.75
N LEU A 50 1.39 -1.86 10.52
CA LEU A 50 1.47 -3.24 10.06
C LEU A 50 0.68 -3.49 8.77
N HIS A 51 -0.51 -2.91 8.64
CA HIS A 51 -1.33 -3.04 7.44
C HIS A 51 -0.63 -2.46 6.20
N LEU A 52 -0.04 -1.27 6.33
CA LEU A 52 0.71 -0.64 5.24
C LEU A 52 1.97 -1.44 4.90
N GLU A 53 2.68 -1.95 5.90
CA GLU A 53 3.85 -2.79 5.69
C GLU A 53 3.51 -4.07 4.90
N MET A 54 2.41 -4.72 5.24
CA MET A 54 1.92 -5.89 4.51
C MET A 54 1.60 -5.54 3.04
N LEU A 55 0.93 -4.43 2.79
CA LEU A 55 0.60 -3.97 1.43
C LEU A 55 1.86 -3.67 0.60
N ILE A 56 2.86 -2.99 1.19
CA ILE A 56 4.13 -2.67 0.54
C ILE A 56 4.88 -3.96 0.18
N ASN A 57 5.00 -4.90 1.14
CA ASN A 57 5.66 -6.17 0.92
C ASN A 57 4.99 -6.99 -0.18
N GLN A 58 3.65 -7.06 -0.15
CA GLN A 58 2.89 -7.77 -1.17
C GLN A 58 3.06 -7.12 -2.55
N TRP A 59 2.90 -5.80 -2.66
CA TRP A 59 3.13 -5.08 -3.90
C TRP A 59 4.53 -5.29 -4.44
N PHE A 60 5.56 -5.16 -3.60
CA PHE A 60 6.96 -5.31 -3.99
C PHE A 60 7.26 -6.72 -4.52
N ASN A 61 6.71 -7.76 -3.89
CA ASN A 61 6.89 -9.13 -4.32
C ASN A 61 6.13 -9.45 -5.61
N ASP A 62 4.89 -9.01 -5.72
CA ASP A 62 3.97 -9.41 -6.77
C ASP A 62 4.07 -8.55 -8.03
N LYS A 63 4.32 -7.26 -7.87
CA LYS A 63 4.24 -6.27 -8.97
C LYS A 63 5.58 -5.69 -9.38
N VAL A 64 6.60 -5.71 -8.53
CA VAL A 64 7.95 -5.30 -8.90
C VAL A 64 8.70 -6.49 -9.46
N LYS A 65 8.91 -6.53 -10.75
CA LYS A 65 9.61 -7.60 -11.47
C LYS A 65 11.03 -7.19 -11.85
N ILE A 66 11.91 -8.16 -11.91
CA ILE A 66 13.29 -8.02 -12.37
C ILE A 66 13.49 -8.91 -13.59
N ASN A 67 14.14 -8.40 -14.63
CA ASN A 67 14.36 -9.10 -15.89
C ASN A 67 15.74 -8.83 -16.52
N GLY A 68 16.67 -8.24 -15.76
CA GLY A 68 18.03 -7.94 -16.19
C GLY A 68 19.01 -9.09 -15.90
N PHE A 69 20.24 -8.90 -16.40
CA PHE A 69 21.35 -9.84 -16.25
C PHE A 69 22.43 -9.32 -15.30
N GLU A 70 22.36 -8.04 -14.91
CA GLU A 70 23.35 -7.40 -14.04
C GLU A 70 22.71 -6.30 -13.17
N GLY A 71 23.45 -5.91 -12.13
CA GLY A 71 23.07 -4.79 -11.27
C GLY A 71 22.02 -5.15 -10.22
N ASP A 72 21.75 -4.19 -9.39
CA ASP A 72 20.83 -4.31 -8.26
C ASP A 72 19.90 -3.10 -8.15
N MET A 73 18.74 -3.34 -7.56
CA MET A 73 17.79 -2.31 -7.19
C MET A 73 17.51 -2.40 -5.69
N THR A 74 17.63 -1.26 -5.00
CA THR A 74 17.15 -1.12 -3.63
C THR A 74 16.00 -0.14 -3.61
N PHE A 75 14.83 -0.62 -3.18
CA PHE A 75 13.66 0.19 -2.91
C PHE A 75 13.62 0.52 -1.42
N ILE A 76 13.50 1.80 -1.08
CA ILE A 76 13.60 2.29 0.30
C ILE A 76 12.35 3.11 0.59
N ILE A 77 11.61 2.77 1.63
CA ILE A 77 10.63 3.65 2.26
C ILE A 77 11.39 4.52 3.27
N THR A 78 11.42 5.82 3.04
CA THR A 78 12.24 6.75 3.83
C THR A 78 11.45 7.49 4.89
N ASN A 79 10.16 7.71 4.69
CA ASN A 79 9.30 8.37 5.67
C ASN A 79 7.83 8.04 5.44
N PHE A 80 7.08 7.91 6.52
CA PHE A 80 5.63 7.81 6.53
C PHE A 80 5.05 8.80 7.53
N ASN A 81 4.01 9.52 7.12
CA ASN A 81 3.22 10.37 8.02
C ASN A 81 1.73 10.12 7.82
N GLN A 82 0.99 10.06 8.92
CA GLN A 82 -0.46 9.94 8.92
C GLN A 82 -1.02 10.85 10.01
N GLU A 83 -1.93 11.73 9.63
CA GLU A 83 -2.58 12.67 10.53
C GLU A 83 -4.10 12.59 10.41
N THR A 84 -4.77 12.86 11.51
CA THR A 84 -6.24 12.95 11.54
C THR A 84 -6.63 14.33 11.99
N THR A 85 -7.42 15.02 11.17
CA THR A 85 -7.93 16.36 11.45
C THR A 85 -9.45 16.33 11.60
N LEU A 86 -9.97 17.16 12.51
CA LEU A 86 -11.42 17.40 12.59
C LEU A 86 -11.83 18.35 11.48
N ILE A 87 -12.90 18.01 10.78
CA ILE A 87 -13.58 18.86 9.80
C ILE A 87 -14.99 19.18 10.29
N ASN A 88 -15.71 20.09 9.64
CA ASN A 88 -16.97 20.66 10.12
C ASN A 88 -18.00 19.63 10.57
N ASP A 89 -18.07 18.46 9.90
CA ASP A 89 -19.03 17.39 10.22
C ASP A 89 -18.35 16.02 10.12
N GLY A 90 -17.17 15.89 10.74
CA GLY A 90 -16.50 14.59 10.73
C GLY A 90 -15.00 14.64 10.95
N LYS A 91 -14.30 13.69 10.31
CA LYS A 91 -12.85 13.55 10.38
C LYS A 91 -12.26 13.37 8.98
N ARG A 92 -11.04 13.87 8.82
CA ARG A 92 -10.21 13.62 7.65
C ARG A 92 -8.91 12.94 8.09
N VAL A 93 -8.55 11.89 7.39
CA VAL A 93 -7.27 11.19 7.52
C VAL A 93 -6.43 11.55 6.31
N ASP A 94 -5.31 12.21 6.53
CA ASP A 94 -4.29 12.48 5.51
C ASP A 94 -3.12 11.54 5.75
N ALA A 95 -2.57 10.97 4.68
CA ALA A 95 -1.39 10.12 4.76
C ALA A 95 -0.41 10.42 3.61
N SER A 96 0.89 10.34 3.91
CA SER A 96 1.96 10.50 2.92
C SER A 96 3.06 9.47 3.12
N LEU A 97 3.67 9.05 2.01
CA LEU A 97 4.74 8.06 1.97
C LEU A 97 5.85 8.56 1.05
N SER A 98 7.05 8.69 1.60
CA SER A 98 8.25 9.05 0.83
C SER A 98 9.07 7.81 0.52
N PHE A 99 9.63 7.77 -0.68
CA PHE A 99 10.40 6.63 -1.15
C PHE A 99 11.63 7.05 -1.95
N ARG A 100 12.61 6.13 -2.02
CA ARG A 100 13.79 6.22 -2.87
C ARG A 100 14.02 4.89 -3.56
N VAL A 101 14.32 4.93 -4.86
CA VAL A 101 14.73 3.76 -5.65
C VAL A 101 16.17 3.99 -6.11
N ASN A 102 17.09 3.16 -5.65
CA ASN A 102 18.47 3.15 -6.08
C ASN A 102 18.67 2.04 -7.10
N LEU A 103 19.07 2.40 -8.31
CA LEU A 103 19.46 1.47 -9.37
C LEU A 103 20.96 1.57 -9.58
N ASN A 104 21.65 0.44 -9.48
CA ASN A 104 23.09 0.33 -9.65
C ASN A 104 23.39 -0.69 -10.76
N LYS A 105 24.01 -0.24 -11.84
CA LYS A 105 24.47 -1.07 -12.96
C LYS A 105 25.98 -0.89 -13.16
N PRO A 106 26.80 -1.85 -12.74
CA PRO A 106 28.26 -1.72 -12.75
C PRO A 106 28.85 -1.47 -14.13
N THR A 107 28.33 -2.13 -15.17
CA THR A 107 28.85 -2.00 -16.54
C THR A 107 28.63 -0.63 -17.16
N LEU A 108 27.61 0.09 -16.75
CA LEU A 108 27.32 1.44 -17.27
C LEU A 108 27.98 2.54 -16.44
N SER A 109 28.68 2.21 -15.34
CA SER A 109 29.18 3.18 -14.34
C SER A 109 28.08 4.18 -13.92
N SER A 110 26.82 3.82 -14.12
CA SER A 110 25.67 4.68 -13.92
C SER A 110 24.88 4.23 -12.69
N LYS A 111 24.72 5.16 -11.77
CA LYS A 111 23.80 5.05 -10.65
C LYS A 111 22.61 5.95 -10.93
N LYS A 112 21.41 5.39 -11.01
CA LYS A 112 20.16 6.16 -11.11
C LYS A 112 19.46 6.16 -9.76
N ILE A 113 19.06 7.32 -9.30
CA ILE A 113 18.26 7.49 -8.08
C ILE A 113 16.94 8.14 -8.49
N VAL A 114 15.84 7.54 -8.07
CA VAL A 114 14.49 8.10 -8.20
C VAL A 114 13.93 8.28 -6.80
N GLU A 115 13.48 9.47 -6.49
CA GLU A 115 12.86 9.81 -5.20
C GLU A 115 11.50 10.44 -5.44
N GLY A 116 10.59 10.24 -4.51
CA GLY A 116 9.26 10.82 -4.58
C GLY A 116 8.51 10.73 -3.26
N THR A 117 7.40 11.45 -3.21
CA THR A 117 6.44 11.39 -2.11
C THR A 117 5.05 11.30 -2.70
N VAL A 118 4.29 10.33 -2.25
CA VAL A 118 2.87 10.16 -2.60
C VAL A 118 2.01 10.49 -1.40
N SER A 119 0.83 11.05 -1.65
CA SER A 119 -0.14 11.41 -0.61
C SER A 119 -1.53 10.93 -0.97
N SER A 120 -2.30 10.59 0.04
CA SER A 120 -3.70 10.21 -0.07
C SER A 120 -4.48 10.77 1.11
N TYR A 121 -5.80 10.85 0.96
CA TYR A 121 -6.68 11.21 2.06
C TYR A 121 -8.01 10.46 1.98
N GLY A 122 -8.63 10.31 3.15
CA GLY A 122 -9.99 9.81 3.29
C GLY A 122 -10.78 10.69 4.25
N THR A 123 -12.10 10.78 4.06
CA THR A 123 -13.00 11.55 4.91
C THR A 123 -14.12 10.67 5.46
N LEU A 124 -14.55 11.00 6.67
CA LEU A 124 -15.75 10.48 7.33
C LEU A 124 -16.64 11.65 7.68
N GLU A 125 -17.90 11.58 7.34
CA GLU A 125 -18.91 12.61 7.61
C GLU A 125 -20.03 12.04 8.46
N GLY A 126 -20.63 12.87 9.30
CA GLY A 126 -21.72 12.51 10.20
C GLY A 126 -21.32 11.57 11.34
N ASP A 127 -22.29 10.79 11.82
CA ASP A 127 -22.08 9.79 12.87
C ASP A 127 -21.40 8.54 12.28
N PHE A 128 -20.26 8.17 12.83
CA PHE A 128 -19.49 7.00 12.38
C PHE A 128 -19.02 6.15 13.56
N SER A 129 -18.87 4.85 13.31
CA SER A 129 -18.30 3.90 14.26
C SER A 129 -16.76 3.89 14.20
N LEU A 130 -16.11 3.27 15.20
CA LEU A 130 -14.67 2.99 15.16
C LEU A 130 -14.29 2.12 13.96
N SER A 131 -15.15 1.16 13.59
CA SER A 131 -14.93 0.32 12.41
C SER A 131 -14.93 1.11 11.10
N ASP A 132 -15.80 2.13 10.97
CA ASP A 132 -15.81 3.00 9.81
C ASP A 132 -14.52 3.82 9.73
N PHE A 133 -14.03 4.30 10.87
CA PHE A 133 -12.78 5.03 10.97
C PHE A 133 -11.58 4.18 10.58
N ASP A 134 -11.49 2.96 11.10
CA ASP A 134 -10.43 2.00 10.72
C ASP A 134 -10.47 1.68 9.23
N THR A 135 -11.67 1.54 8.67
CA THR A 135 -11.87 1.31 7.23
C THR A 135 -11.33 2.47 6.39
N VAL A 136 -11.56 3.71 6.81
CA VAL A 136 -11.03 4.89 6.09
C VAL A 136 -9.51 4.95 6.17
N ILE A 137 -8.90 4.63 7.33
CA ILE A 137 -7.46 4.54 7.46
C ILE A 137 -6.89 3.50 6.49
N GLN A 138 -7.44 2.28 6.47
CA GLN A 138 -6.98 1.21 5.59
C GLN A 138 -7.16 1.56 4.11
N ASN A 139 -8.27 2.18 3.74
CA ASN A 139 -8.49 2.66 2.38
C ASN A 139 -7.47 3.72 1.97
N THR A 140 -7.17 4.68 2.85
CA THR A 140 -6.18 5.73 2.61
C THR A 140 -4.79 5.15 2.42
N GLN A 141 -4.39 4.17 3.23
CA GLN A 141 -3.12 3.46 3.09
C GLN A 141 -3.06 2.63 1.79
N SER A 142 -4.16 1.99 1.42
CA SER A 142 -4.26 1.23 0.16
C SER A 142 -4.11 2.14 -1.07
N ASP A 143 -4.72 3.32 -1.04
CA ASP A 143 -4.62 4.32 -2.11
C ASP A 143 -3.18 4.88 -2.24
N LEU A 144 -2.45 5.01 -1.13
CA LEU A 144 -1.02 5.35 -1.16
C LEU A 144 -0.21 4.36 -2.01
N ILE A 145 -0.44 3.05 -1.86
CA ILE A 145 0.30 2.04 -2.63
C ILE A 145 -0.06 2.08 -4.11
N ILE A 146 -1.32 2.34 -4.44
CA ILE A 146 -1.75 2.53 -5.82
C ILE A 146 -1.05 3.75 -6.45
N ARG A 147 -0.99 4.87 -5.74
CA ARG A 147 -0.30 6.09 -6.17
C ARG A 147 1.20 5.89 -6.30
N LEU A 148 1.82 5.22 -5.32
CA LEU A 148 3.22 4.83 -5.34
C LEU A 148 3.56 4.02 -6.60
N SER A 149 2.76 3.01 -6.90
CA SER A 149 2.93 2.17 -8.09
C SER A 149 2.86 2.97 -9.40
N ARG A 150 1.95 3.94 -9.49
CA ARG A 150 1.80 4.82 -10.66
C ARG A 150 2.97 5.79 -10.79
N ASP A 151 3.36 6.42 -9.68
CA ASP A 151 4.44 7.42 -9.67
C ASP A 151 5.77 6.80 -10.08
N ILE A 152 6.13 5.66 -9.52
CA ILE A 152 7.34 4.94 -9.90
C ILE A 152 7.32 4.58 -11.39
N LYS A 153 6.19 4.07 -11.91
CA LYS A 153 6.08 3.69 -13.32
C LYS A 153 6.25 4.87 -14.28
N SER A 154 5.84 6.07 -13.86
CA SER A 154 5.96 7.29 -14.69
C SER A 154 7.38 7.87 -14.70
N ASN A 155 8.23 7.52 -13.70
CA ASN A 155 9.56 8.12 -13.49
C ASN A 155 10.73 7.19 -13.87
N ILE A 156 10.43 5.96 -14.30
CA ILE A 156 11.41 4.96 -14.73
C ILE A 156 11.45 4.86 -16.25
#